data_fd337bd24da63fa397b04f844829dd87
#
_entry.id   fd337bd24da63fa397b04f844829dd87
#
_cell.length_a   1.000
_cell.length_b   1.000
_cell.length_c   1.000
_cell.angle_alpha   90.00
_cell.angle_beta   90.00
_cell.angle_gamma   90.00
#
_symmetry.space_group_name_H-M   'P 1'
#
loop_
_entity.id
_entity.type
_entity.pdbx_description
1 polymer ?
#
loop_
_entity_poly.entity_id
_entity_poly.type
_entity_poly.pdbx_seq_one_letter_code
_entity_poly.pdbx_strand_id
1 'polypeptide(L)'
;DAHLNIVETLLAGEPEAEVLVGIDEAGARRSWTRGELRSDVASVAAHMHRAGVEPGDRVAAWAPNVPEVVIWALAALSIGAVVSTASPDFAPAGVIDRFGQITPRLLLVGSTYTYGGQQFDMRGSIDDVLAGLPDVIGVVVIGEASDPRHHSWSSWVADLPPLECVRVGFDHPGFILFSSGTTGA
;
A
#
# COMPACT_ATOMS: atom_id res chain seq x y z
N ASP A 1 -16.86 4.98 24.53
CA ASP A 1 -16.12 5.30 23.32
C ASP A 1 -16.28 4.17 22.31
N ALA A 2 -16.55 4.50 21.02
CA ALA A 2 -16.73 3.50 19.99
C ALA A 2 -15.37 2.96 19.55
N HIS A 3 -15.27 1.62 19.43
CA HIS A 3 -14.14 0.93 18.80
C HIS A 3 -14.65 0.22 17.55
N LEU A 4 -14.04 0.49 16.42
CA LEU A 4 -14.44 -0.06 15.12
C LEU A 4 -13.24 -0.26 14.20
N ASN A 5 -13.45 -0.98 13.11
CA ASN A 5 -12.49 -0.98 11.99
C ASN A 5 -13.28 -0.71 10.70
N ILE A 6 -12.88 0.32 9.96
CA ILE A 6 -13.57 0.74 8.74
C ILE A 6 -13.57 -0.37 7.68
N VAL A 7 -12.55 -1.24 7.66
CA VAL A 7 -12.41 -2.33 6.70
C VAL A 7 -13.53 -3.37 6.86
N GLU A 8 -13.99 -3.61 8.11
CA GLU A 8 -15.17 -4.49 8.37
C GLU A 8 -16.39 -4.00 7.57
N THR A 9 -16.61 -2.69 7.54
CA THR A 9 -17.74 -2.09 6.82
C THR A 9 -17.52 -2.07 5.31
N LEU A 10 -16.33 -1.68 4.85
CA LEU A 10 -16.00 -1.59 3.42
C LEU A 10 -16.05 -2.95 2.71
N LEU A 11 -15.66 -4.01 3.43
CA LEU A 11 -15.64 -5.37 2.90
C LEU A 11 -16.86 -6.20 3.30
N ALA A 12 -17.90 -5.60 3.92
CA ALA A 12 -19.15 -6.28 4.21
C ALA A 12 -20.03 -6.45 2.96
N GLY A 13 -20.77 -7.54 2.88
CA GLY A 13 -21.76 -7.81 1.83
C GLY A 13 -21.49 -9.07 1.01
N GLU A 14 -22.19 -9.19 -0.13
CA GLU A 14 -22.16 -10.39 -0.97
C GLU A 14 -20.76 -10.66 -1.53
N PRO A 15 -20.20 -11.87 -1.32
CA PRO A 15 -18.84 -12.21 -1.74
C PRO A 15 -18.59 -12.11 -3.26
N GLU A 16 -19.62 -12.43 -4.06
CA GLU A 16 -19.54 -12.46 -5.53
C GLU A 16 -19.70 -11.07 -6.17
N ALA A 17 -20.04 -10.05 -5.40
CA ALA A 17 -20.18 -8.70 -5.94
C ALA A 17 -18.82 -8.15 -6.37
N GLU A 18 -18.73 -7.65 -7.59
CA GLU A 18 -17.58 -6.91 -8.09
C GLU A 18 -17.46 -5.57 -7.35
N VAL A 19 -16.32 -5.31 -6.71
CA VAL A 19 -16.16 -4.15 -5.82
C VAL A 19 -14.88 -3.34 -6.07
N LEU A 20 -13.91 -3.88 -6.78
CA LEU A 20 -12.70 -3.16 -7.17
C LEU A 20 -12.41 -3.41 -8.65
N VAL A 21 -12.19 -2.34 -9.39
CA VAL A 21 -11.87 -2.39 -10.81
C VAL A 21 -10.66 -1.51 -11.07
N GLY A 22 -9.64 -2.08 -11.68
CA GLY A 22 -8.49 -1.36 -12.24
C GLY A 22 -8.59 -1.31 -13.76
N ILE A 23 -8.39 -0.13 -14.33
CA ILE A 23 -8.30 0.07 -15.78
C ILE A 23 -7.01 0.82 -16.05
N ASP A 24 -6.13 0.25 -16.87
CA ASP A 24 -4.89 0.90 -17.25
C ASP A 24 -5.07 1.86 -18.46
N GLU A 25 -4.02 2.57 -18.84
CA GLU A 25 -4.06 3.50 -19.98
C GLU A 25 -4.32 2.81 -21.33
N ALA A 26 -4.04 1.51 -21.46
CA ALA A 26 -4.34 0.72 -22.65
C ALA A 26 -5.78 0.21 -22.67
N GLY A 27 -6.54 0.46 -21.60
CA GLY A 27 -7.92 0.00 -21.41
C GLY A 27 -8.03 -1.45 -20.93
N ALA A 28 -6.92 -2.09 -20.53
CA ALA A 28 -6.98 -3.42 -19.95
C ALA A 28 -7.64 -3.34 -18.56
N ARG A 29 -8.60 -4.23 -18.33
CA ARG A 29 -9.45 -4.24 -17.15
C ARG A 29 -9.12 -5.44 -16.28
N ARG A 30 -8.85 -5.20 -15.00
CA ARG A 30 -8.80 -6.21 -13.94
C ARG A 30 -9.88 -5.91 -12.91
N SER A 31 -10.51 -6.92 -12.36
CA SER A 31 -11.53 -6.72 -11.32
C SER A 31 -11.41 -7.76 -10.23
N TRP A 32 -11.91 -7.39 -9.06
CA TRP A 32 -12.01 -8.24 -7.87
C TRP A 32 -13.45 -8.30 -7.41
N THR A 33 -13.92 -9.50 -7.14
CA THR A 33 -15.09 -9.70 -6.31
C THR A 33 -14.76 -9.31 -4.87
N ARG A 34 -15.78 -9.10 -4.04
CA ARG A 34 -15.58 -8.82 -2.61
C ARG A 34 -14.84 -9.95 -1.90
N GLY A 35 -15.14 -11.20 -2.27
CA GLY A 35 -14.46 -12.38 -1.72
C GLY A 35 -12.97 -12.38 -2.03
N GLU A 36 -12.60 -12.16 -3.30
CA GLU A 36 -11.20 -12.06 -3.73
C GLU A 36 -10.48 -10.90 -3.06
N LEU A 37 -11.10 -9.71 -3.00
CA LEU A 37 -10.52 -8.55 -2.32
C LEU A 37 -10.30 -8.83 -0.84
N ARG A 38 -11.25 -9.46 -0.14
CA ARG A 38 -11.06 -9.86 1.27
C ARG A 38 -9.91 -10.83 1.46
N SER A 39 -9.75 -11.77 0.55
CA SER A 39 -8.67 -12.75 0.57
C SER A 39 -7.30 -12.10 0.41
N ASP A 40 -7.15 -11.23 -0.60
CA ASP A 40 -5.91 -10.50 -0.85
C ASP A 40 -5.56 -9.56 0.32
N VAL A 41 -6.55 -8.83 0.84
CA VAL A 41 -6.39 -7.97 2.02
C VAL A 41 -5.93 -8.77 3.24
N ALA A 42 -6.54 -9.94 3.49
CA ALA A 42 -6.17 -10.81 4.60
C ALA A 42 -4.73 -11.34 4.48
N SER A 43 -4.34 -11.75 3.27
CA SER A 43 -2.98 -12.21 2.99
C SER A 43 -1.95 -11.12 3.24
N VAL A 44 -2.16 -9.92 2.69
CA VAL A 44 -1.25 -8.78 2.86
C VAL A 44 -1.19 -8.34 4.33
N ALA A 45 -2.33 -8.29 5.03
CA ALA A 45 -2.38 -7.95 6.46
C ALA A 45 -1.58 -8.95 7.32
N ALA A 46 -1.70 -10.24 7.04
CA ALA A 46 -0.92 -11.27 7.72
C ALA A 46 0.58 -11.13 7.48
N HIS A 47 1.01 -10.75 6.27
CA HIS A 47 2.42 -10.46 5.98
C HIS A 47 2.91 -9.21 6.70
N MET A 48 2.13 -8.13 6.73
CA MET A 48 2.45 -6.93 7.50
C MET A 48 2.64 -7.25 8.99
N HIS A 49 1.72 -8.02 9.56
CA HIS A 49 1.81 -8.44 10.96
C HIS A 49 3.06 -9.32 11.22
N ARG A 50 3.35 -10.29 10.34
CA ARG A 50 4.57 -11.12 10.43
C ARG A 50 5.85 -10.29 10.30
N ALA A 51 5.82 -9.19 9.54
CA ALA A 51 6.92 -8.25 9.43
C ALA A 51 7.04 -7.32 10.67
N GLY A 52 6.16 -7.44 11.66
CA GLY A 52 6.19 -6.67 12.90
C GLY A 52 5.54 -5.29 12.80
N VAL A 53 4.60 -5.10 11.87
CA VAL A 53 3.76 -3.89 11.83
C VAL A 53 2.69 -3.99 12.90
N GLU A 54 2.60 -2.96 13.75
CA GLU A 54 1.67 -2.85 14.87
C GLU A 54 0.66 -1.70 14.64
N PRO A 55 -0.47 -1.68 15.38
CA PRO A 55 -1.40 -0.55 15.33
C PRO A 55 -0.70 0.79 15.60
N GLY A 56 -0.95 1.77 14.72
CA GLY A 56 -0.30 3.09 14.77
C GLY A 56 1.02 3.18 14.02
N ASP A 57 1.61 2.07 13.58
CA ASP A 57 2.74 2.11 12.65
C ASP A 57 2.31 2.69 11.30
N ARG A 58 3.24 3.31 10.58
CA ARG A 58 3.00 3.85 9.25
C ARG A 58 3.53 2.87 8.22
N VAL A 59 2.73 2.70 7.16
CA VAL A 59 3.16 2.03 5.93
C VAL A 59 2.95 2.98 4.77
N ALA A 60 3.86 2.95 3.81
CA ALA A 60 3.80 3.87 2.68
C ALA A 60 3.69 3.13 1.35
N ALA A 61 3.17 3.81 0.33
CA ALA A 61 3.19 3.34 -1.05
C ALA A 61 3.69 4.43 -1.99
N TRP A 62 4.73 4.11 -2.76
CA TRP A 62 5.22 4.90 -3.88
C TRP A 62 4.98 4.12 -5.17
N ALA A 63 3.81 4.29 -5.74
CA ALA A 63 3.32 3.42 -6.79
C ALA A 63 2.26 4.13 -7.67
N PRO A 64 2.02 3.64 -8.89
CA PRO A 64 0.90 4.11 -9.70
C PRO A 64 -0.45 3.83 -9.03
N ASN A 65 -1.50 4.48 -9.52
CA ASN A 65 -2.86 4.26 -9.03
C ASN A 65 -3.41 2.92 -9.57
N VAL A 66 -3.06 1.85 -8.88
CA VAL A 66 -3.41 0.47 -9.25
C VAL A 66 -4.11 -0.24 -8.08
N PRO A 67 -4.89 -1.30 -8.34
CA PRO A 67 -5.63 -2.03 -7.31
C PRO A 67 -4.78 -2.53 -6.13
N GLU A 68 -3.52 -2.87 -6.36
CA GLU A 68 -2.57 -3.29 -5.35
C GLU A 68 -2.38 -2.26 -4.23
N VAL A 69 -2.44 -0.96 -4.57
CA VAL A 69 -2.36 0.13 -3.57
C VAL A 69 -3.62 0.18 -2.71
N VAL A 70 -4.79 -0.12 -3.27
CA VAL A 70 -6.05 -0.22 -2.51
C VAL A 70 -6.00 -1.40 -1.55
N ILE A 71 -5.56 -2.58 -2.02
CA ILE A 71 -5.40 -3.79 -1.20
C ILE A 71 -4.40 -3.52 -0.06
N TRP A 72 -3.26 -2.89 -0.37
CA TRP A 72 -2.26 -2.48 0.63
C TRP A 72 -2.85 -1.58 1.70
N ALA A 73 -3.61 -0.57 1.30
CA ALA A 73 -4.23 0.37 2.22
C ALA A 73 -5.28 -0.33 3.12
N LEU A 74 -6.14 -1.16 2.54
CA LEU A 74 -7.13 -1.91 3.31
C LEU A 74 -6.49 -2.90 4.29
N ALA A 75 -5.40 -3.57 3.87
CA ALA A 75 -4.64 -4.46 4.73
C ALA A 75 -4.02 -3.73 5.93
N ALA A 76 -3.39 -2.58 5.69
CA ALA A 76 -2.83 -1.75 6.75
C ALA A 76 -3.90 -1.26 7.73
N LEU A 77 -5.01 -0.72 7.20
CA LEU A 77 -6.14 -0.27 8.03
C LEU A 77 -6.77 -1.41 8.83
N SER A 78 -6.82 -2.64 8.29
CA SER A 78 -7.39 -3.78 9.01
C SER A 78 -6.62 -4.10 10.29
N ILE A 79 -5.30 -3.92 10.31
CA ILE A 79 -4.44 -4.13 11.48
C ILE A 79 -4.21 -2.86 12.31
N GLY A 80 -4.91 -1.75 12.01
CA GLY A 80 -4.77 -0.48 12.71
C GLY A 80 -3.51 0.31 12.36
N ALA A 81 -2.81 -0.03 11.28
CA ALA A 81 -1.70 0.77 10.77
C ALA A 81 -2.19 1.99 9.99
N VAL A 82 -1.32 2.98 9.83
CA VAL A 82 -1.60 4.27 9.16
C VAL A 82 -0.97 4.29 7.78
N VAL A 83 -1.73 4.70 6.76
CA VAL A 83 -1.30 4.65 5.36
C VAL A 83 -0.92 6.03 4.84
N SER A 84 0.15 6.10 4.07
CA SER A 84 0.49 7.26 3.23
C SER A 84 0.86 6.82 1.83
N THR A 85 0.51 7.62 0.83
CA THR A 85 0.81 7.32 -0.57
C THR A 85 1.47 8.50 -1.26
N ALA A 86 2.34 8.21 -2.21
CA ALA A 86 2.95 9.18 -3.11
C ALA A 86 2.82 8.69 -4.55
N SER A 87 2.62 9.62 -5.47
CA SER A 87 2.57 9.35 -6.90
C SER A 87 3.93 8.88 -7.42
N PRO A 88 3.97 7.97 -8.43
CA PRO A 88 5.22 7.43 -8.97
C PRO A 88 6.07 8.46 -9.72
N ASP A 89 5.49 9.61 -10.11
CA ASP A 89 6.17 10.71 -10.78
C ASP A 89 6.99 11.61 -9.84
N PHE A 90 6.85 11.43 -8.52
CA PHE A 90 7.76 12.11 -7.59
C PHE A 90 9.18 11.55 -7.71
N ALA A 91 10.15 12.47 -7.89
CA ALA A 91 11.56 12.11 -7.79
C ALA A 91 11.90 11.59 -6.38
N PRO A 92 12.94 10.75 -6.23
CA PRO A 92 13.35 10.19 -4.93
C PRO A 92 13.42 11.19 -3.79
N ALA A 93 13.99 12.37 -4.02
CA ALA A 93 14.08 13.43 -3.02
C ALA A 93 12.69 13.89 -2.51
N GLY A 94 11.69 13.98 -3.40
CA GLY A 94 10.33 14.35 -3.02
C GLY A 94 9.58 13.26 -2.24
N VAL A 95 9.94 11.99 -2.48
CA VAL A 95 9.42 10.84 -1.71
C VAL A 95 10.04 10.83 -0.31
N ILE A 96 11.37 10.98 -0.24
CA ILE A 96 12.13 11.04 1.02
C ILE A 96 11.65 12.19 1.90
N ASP A 97 11.47 13.38 1.33
CA ASP A 97 10.96 14.56 2.07
C ASP A 97 9.63 14.29 2.76
N ARG A 98 8.72 13.58 2.09
CA ARG A 98 7.40 13.23 2.64
C ARG A 98 7.48 12.07 3.61
N PHE A 99 8.00 10.95 3.16
CA PHE A 99 7.97 9.73 3.96
C PHE A 99 8.96 9.75 5.13
N GLY A 100 10.03 10.53 5.03
CA GLY A 100 10.94 10.77 6.15
C GLY A 100 10.27 11.45 7.35
N GLN A 101 9.21 12.23 7.14
CA GLN A 101 8.44 12.85 8.22
C GLN A 101 7.57 11.86 9.01
N ILE A 102 7.24 10.73 8.39
CA ILE A 102 6.32 9.74 8.99
C ILE A 102 6.99 8.41 9.35
N THR A 103 8.26 8.23 9.00
CA THR A 103 9.08 7.05 9.34
C THR A 103 8.35 5.72 9.08
N PRO A 104 8.03 5.39 7.81
CA PRO A 104 7.24 4.20 7.50
C PRO A 104 8.06 2.92 7.77
N ARG A 105 7.36 1.89 8.25
CA ARG A 105 7.94 0.57 8.52
C ARG A 105 8.06 -0.28 7.25
N LEU A 106 7.07 -0.19 6.38
CA LEU A 106 7.04 -0.92 5.11
C LEU A 106 6.79 0.04 3.95
N LEU A 107 7.36 -0.28 2.80
CA LEU A 107 7.20 0.48 1.56
C LEU A 107 6.69 -0.44 0.45
N LEU A 108 5.55 -0.10 -0.14
CA LEU A 108 5.08 -0.66 -1.40
C LEU A 108 5.58 0.20 -2.55
N VAL A 109 6.18 -0.40 -3.58
CA VAL A 109 6.74 0.33 -4.73
C VAL A 109 6.26 -0.28 -6.05
N GLY A 110 5.96 0.54 -7.04
CA GLY A 110 5.84 0.08 -8.42
C GLY A 110 7.22 -0.16 -9.03
N SER A 111 7.42 -1.25 -9.77
CA SER A 111 8.66 -1.41 -10.56
C SER A 111 8.69 -0.49 -11.77
N THR A 112 7.51 -0.25 -12.34
CA THR A 112 7.29 0.64 -13.49
C THR A 112 5.93 1.34 -13.35
N TYR A 113 5.76 2.44 -14.10
CA TYR A 113 4.43 3.03 -14.33
C TYR A 113 4.32 3.51 -15.78
N THR A 114 3.09 3.62 -16.27
CA THR A 114 2.79 4.18 -17.61
C THR A 114 2.12 5.54 -17.44
N TYR A 115 2.57 6.51 -18.22
CA TYR A 115 1.96 7.83 -18.29
C TYR A 115 2.07 8.40 -19.70
N GLY A 116 0.95 8.84 -20.27
CA GLY A 116 0.89 9.36 -21.64
C GLY A 116 1.36 8.37 -22.70
N GLY A 117 1.11 7.07 -22.47
CA GLY A 117 1.56 5.99 -23.36
C GLY A 117 3.05 5.64 -23.26
N GLN A 118 3.79 6.26 -22.36
CA GLN A 118 5.19 5.95 -22.11
C GLN A 118 5.37 5.17 -20.81
N GLN A 119 6.22 4.16 -20.81
CA GLN A 119 6.59 3.41 -19.61
C GLN A 119 7.84 4.00 -18.97
N PHE A 120 7.78 4.19 -17.66
CA PHE A 120 8.87 4.68 -16.83
C PHE A 120 9.32 3.58 -15.86
N ASP A 121 10.62 3.39 -15.75
CA ASP A 121 11.25 2.44 -14.84
C ASP A 121 11.57 3.12 -13.51
N MET A 122 11.07 2.55 -12.39
CA MET A 122 11.31 3.06 -11.05
C MET A 122 12.39 2.28 -10.30
N ARG A 123 12.79 1.10 -10.82
CA ARG A 123 13.67 0.15 -10.10
C ARG A 123 14.99 0.77 -9.69
N GLY A 124 15.60 1.58 -10.58
CA GLY A 124 16.86 2.25 -10.28
C GLY A 124 16.81 3.31 -9.18
N SER A 125 15.61 3.77 -8.82
CA SER A 125 15.41 4.80 -7.79
C SER A 125 15.00 4.24 -6.42
N ILE A 126 14.71 2.94 -6.32
CA ILE A 126 14.27 2.31 -5.06
C ILE A 126 15.37 2.42 -4.00
N ASP A 127 16.61 2.08 -4.35
CA ASP A 127 17.74 2.14 -3.42
C ASP A 127 18.03 3.56 -2.94
N ASP A 128 17.89 4.57 -3.81
CA ASP A 128 18.05 5.98 -3.45
C ASP A 128 16.99 6.41 -2.40
N VAL A 129 15.74 5.98 -2.60
CA VAL A 129 14.66 6.26 -1.64
C VAL A 129 14.93 5.55 -0.30
N LEU A 130 15.34 4.29 -0.33
CA LEU A 130 15.62 3.52 0.88
C LEU A 130 16.80 4.09 1.68
N ALA A 131 17.80 4.63 1.00
CA ALA A 131 18.93 5.30 1.67
C ALA A 131 18.47 6.50 2.52
N GLY A 132 17.37 7.16 2.12
CA GLY A 132 16.76 8.26 2.87
C GLY A 132 15.68 7.84 3.87
N LEU A 133 15.32 6.56 3.93
CA LEU A 133 14.27 6.02 4.79
C LEU A 133 14.76 4.86 5.65
N PRO A 134 15.64 5.11 6.62
CA PRO A 134 16.34 4.05 7.39
C PRO A 134 15.41 3.19 8.27
N ASP A 135 14.20 3.65 8.57
CA ASP A 135 13.21 2.92 9.37
C ASP A 135 12.41 1.88 8.57
N VAL A 136 12.55 1.86 7.24
CA VAL A 136 11.90 0.86 6.37
C VAL A 136 12.57 -0.50 6.56
N ILE A 137 11.81 -1.45 7.10
CA ILE A 137 12.27 -2.82 7.38
C ILE A 137 11.98 -3.81 6.25
N GLY A 138 11.16 -3.43 5.27
CA GLY A 138 10.82 -4.27 4.14
C GLY A 138 10.20 -3.50 2.98
N VAL A 139 10.48 -3.98 1.77
CA VAL A 139 9.98 -3.44 0.51
C VAL A 139 9.19 -4.51 -0.22
N VAL A 140 8.01 -4.14 -0.71
CA VAL A 140 7.16 -4.98 -1.55
C VAL A 140 7.06 -4.34 -2.93
N VAL A 141 7.34 -5.09 -3.98
CA VAL A 141 7.39 -4.57 -5.35
C VAL A 141 6.21 -5.09 -6.16
N ILE A 142 5.42 -4.17 -6.71
CA ILE A 142 4.42 -4.45 -7.74
C ILE A 142 5.16 -4.57 -9.07
N GLY A 143 5.06 -5.73 -9.72
CA GLY A 143 5.80 -6.06 -10.92
C GLY A 143 7.10 -6.81 -10.62
N GLU A 144 8.16 -6.55 -11.37
CA GLU A 144 9.43 -7.27 -11.26
C GLU A 144 10.34 -6.63 -10.20
N ALA A 145 10.69 -7.41 -9.18
CA ALA A 145 11.68 -7.02 -8.19
C ALA A 145 13.09 -7.24 -8.76
N SER A 146 13.91 -6.20 -8.79
CA SER A 146 15.30 -6.27 -9.26
C SER A 146 16.28 -6.70 -8.17
N ASP A 147 15.91 -6.58 -6.91
CA ASP A 147 16.73 -6.94 -5.76
C ASP A 147 16.11 -8.14 -5.01
N PRO A 148 16.87 -9.23 -4.74
CA PRO A 148 16.37 -10.38 -4.01
C PRO A 148 16.00 -10.11 -2.54
N ARG A 149 16.39 -8.96 -1.99
CA ARG A 149 15.97 -8.51 -0.66
C ARG A 149 14.54 -7.97 -0.65
N HIS A 150 13.99 -7.63 -1.80
CA HIS A 150 12.64 -7.12 -1.95
C HIS A 150 11.64 -8.26 -2.14
N HIS A 151 10.48 -8.13 -1.54
CA HIS A 151 9.39 -9.08 -1.71
C HIS A 151 8.62 -8.79 -3.00
N SER A 152 8.22 -9.83 -3.72
CA SER A 152 7.28 -9.65 -4.83
C SER A 152 5.85 -9.51 -4.30
N TRP A 153 5.04 -8.66 -4.93
CA TRP A 153 3.62 -8.56 -4.61
C TRP A 153 2.90 -9.91 -4.66
N SER A 154 3.21 -10.73 -5.67
CA SER A 154 2.60 -12.05 -5.84
C SER A 154 2.84 -12.99 -4.65
N SER A 155 3.96 -12.86 -3.95
CA SER A 155 4.22 -13.64 -2.74
C SER A 155 3.41 -13.15 -1.54
N TRP A 156 2.94 -11.91 -1.54
CA TRP A 156 2.18 -11.30 -0.46
C TRP A 156 0.66 -11.56 -0.56
N VAL A 157 0.17 -11.98 -1.72
CA VAL A 157 -1.23 -12.36 -1.94
C VAL A 157 -1.44 -13.87 -2.10
N ALA A 158 -0.41 -14.68 -1.84
CA ALA A 158 -0.44 -16.14 -2.03
C ALA A 158 -1.09 -16.91 -0.87
N ASP A 159 -1.06 -16.38 0.34
CA ASP A 159 -1.66 -17.00 1.53
C ASP A 159 -3.17 -16.71 1.58
N LEU A 160 -3.93 -17.59 2.26
CA LEU A 160 -5.38 -17.45 2.40
C LEU A 160 -5.82 -17.51 3.87
N PRO A 161 -5.27 -16.65 4.77
CA PRO A 161 -5.73 -16.61 6.15
C PRO A 161 -7.12 -15.94 6.23
N PRO A 162 -7.88 -16.15 7.32
CA PRO A 162 -9.06 -15.35 7.57
C PRO A 162 -8.67 -13.88 7.81
N LEU A 163 -9.50 -12.95 7.32
CA LEU A 163 -9.31 -11.53 7.62
C LEU A 163 -9.71 -11.24 9.07
N GLU A 164 -8.74 -10.82 9.86
CA GLU A 164 -8.95 -10.33 11.21
C GLU A 164 -8.72 -8.82 11.25
N CYS A 165 -9.68 -8.09 11.85
CA CYS A 165 -9.59 -6.63 11.95
C CYS A 165 -9.36 -6.20 13.39
N VAL A 166 -8.33 -5.40 13.61
CA VAL A 166 -8.06 -4.76 14.90
C VAL A 166 -8.99 -3.56 15.05
N ARG A 167 -9.86 -3.58 16.06
CA ARG A 167 -10.74 -2.46 16.34
C ARG A 167 -10.01 -1.37 17.11
N VAL A 168 -10.04 -0.17 16.59
CA VAL A 168 -9.36 1.01 17.12
C VAL A 168 -10.36 2.07 17.56
N GLY A 169 -9.92 3.05 18.36
CA GLY A 169 -10.76 4.17 18.77
C GLY A 169 -11.21 4.99 17.55
N PHE A 170 -12.33 5.70 17.67
CA PHE A 170 -12.88 6.50 16.56
C PHE A 170 -11.94 7.59 16.04
N ASP A 171 -11.08 8.10 16.90
CA ASP A 171 -10.07 9.14 16.62
C ASP A 171 -8.71 8.58 16.14
N HIS A 172 -8.60 7.25 16.01
CA HIS A 172 -7.38 6.62 15.51
C HIS A 172 -7.11 7.02 14.05
N PRO A 173 -5.90 7.54 13.71
CA PRO A 173 -5.61 7.96 12.36
C PRO A 173 -5.55 6.76 11.40
N GLY A 174 -6.18 6.89 10.22
CA GLY A 174 -6.09 5.87 9.15
C GLY A 174 -5.14 6.29 8.02
N PHE A 175 -5.04 7.60 7.75
CA PHE A 175 -4.26 8.13 6.64
C PHE A 175 -3.43 9.35 7.04
N ILE A 176 -2.24 9.48 6.44
CA ILE A 176 -1.46 10.71 6.41
C ILE A 176 -1.38 11.16 4.97
N LEU A 177 -1.94 12.34 4.69
CA LEU A 177 -1.99 12.93 3.35
C LEU A 177 -1.12 14.17 3.30
N PHE A 178 -0.28 14.25 2.27
CA PHE A 178 0.52 15.43 1.97
C PHE A 178 -0.20 16.31 0.95
N SER A 179 -0.46 17.56 1.28
CA SER A 179 -1.04 18.51 0.34
C SER A 179 0.02 19.10 -0.58
N SER A 180 -0.33 19.37 -1.84
CA SER A 180 0.50 20.13 -2.75
C SER A 180 0.63 21.57 -2.24
N GLY A 181 1.86 22.03 -1.97
CA GLY A 181 2.14 23.41 -1.56
C GLY A 181 2.41 23.63 -0.06
N THR A 182 2.41 22.60 0.78
CA THR A 182 2.81 22.73 2.20
C THR A 182 4.32 22.59 2.43
N THR A 183 5.11 22.37 1.41
CA THR A 183 6.57 22.46 1.43
C THR A 183 7.01 23.91 1.12
N GLY A 184 6.40 24.88 1.77
CA GLY A 184 6.81 26.27 1.77
C GLY A 184 7.79 26.48 2.92
N ALA A 185 8.98 26.90 2.59
CA ALA A 185 10.05 27.33 3.46
C ALA A 185 9.59 28.39 4.47
#